data_76e087fae49f97d53d41c8d858022f3f
#
_entry.id   76e087fae49f97d53d41c8d858022f3f
#
_cell.length_a   1.000
_cell.length_b   1.000
_cell.length_c   1.000
_cell.angle_alpha   90.00
_cell.angle_beta   90.00
_cell.angle_gamma   90.00
#
_symmetry.space_group_name_H-M   'P 1'
#
loop_
_entity.id
_entity.type
_entity.pdbx_description
1 polymer ?
#
loop_
_entity_poly.entity_id
_entity_poly.type
_entity_poly.pdbx_seq_one_letter_code
_entity_poly.pdbx_strand_id
1 'polypeptide(L)'
;MVSPYMKRKQRKYRVIRYFHFSVILCSLLLLTSCAKRPVGGRIMETTAYCGCSKCCSWERGSWAYLKLDFWNRYVRSGKGKGRKYTGQTANGQYPEEPQAGFFSADSLKRPWMIPTRLILFPWYFLPEDGTIAADTRYYPFGTRMYIPGYGWGVVEDRGGAIKGIDRIDLYFDSHADALQWGRRKVYVTIEKR
;
A
#
# COMPACT_ATOMS: atom_id res chain seq x y z
N MET A 1 38.77 -24.79 50.26
CA MET A 1 38.25 -23.40 50.23
C MET A 1 38.36 -22.80 48.83
N VAL A 2 37.26 -22.52 48.14
CA VAL A 2 37.28 -21.96 46.77
C VAL A 2 37.47 -20.42 46.91
N SER A 3 38.52 -19.87 46.32
CA SER A 3 38.85 -18.45 46.37
C SER A 3 37.67 -17.56 45.97
N PRO A 4 37.42 -16.44 46.68
CA PRO A 4 36.33 -15.51 46.36
C PRO A 4 36.47 -14.91 44.94
N TYR A 5 37.68 -14.86 44.40
CA TYR A 5 37.97 -14.44 43.02
C TYR A 5 37.32 -15.39 41.99
N MET A 6 37.40 -16.69 42.19
CA MET A 6 36.78 -17.67 41.27
C MET A 6 35.26 -17.64 41.29
N LYS A 7 34.61 -17.40 42.43
CA LYS A 7 33.18 -17.22 42.56
C LYS A 7 32.67 -16.00 41.80
N ARG A 8 33.44 -14.89 41.81
CA ARG A 8 33.10 -13.65 41.10
C ARG A 8 33.17 -13.82 39.58
N LYS A 9 34.18 -14.56 39.10
CA LYS A 9 34.37 -14.86 37.68
C LYS A 9 33.24 -15.76 37.15
N GLN A 10 32.86 -16.78 37.88
CA GLN A 10 31.73 -17.66 37.52
C GLN A 10 30.38 -16.93 37.48
N ARG A 11 30.16 -15.97 38.40
CA ARG A 11 28.94 -15.15 38.42
C ARG A 11 28.84 -14.27 37.19
N LYS A 12 29.96 -13.68 36.73
CA LYS A 12 30.03 -12.85 35.52
C LYS A 12 29.70 -13.65 34.24
N TYR A 13 30.24 -14.85 34.10
CA TYR A 13 29.94 -15.71 32.95
C TYR A 13 28.49 -16.21 32.96
N ARG A 14 27.90 -16.43 34.10
CA ARG A 14 26.51 -16.84 34.24
C ARG A 14 25.57 -15.71 33.79
N VAL A 15 25.82 -14.46 34.17
CA VAL A 15 25.03 -13.29 33.78
C VAL A 15 25.13 -13.06 32.25
N ILE A 16 26.32 -13.11 31.67
CA ILE A 16 26.55 -12.96 30.23
C ILE A 16 25.81 -14.06 29.45
N ARG A 17 25.81 -15.29 29.92
CA ARG A 17 25.14 -16.43 29.31
C ARG A 17 23.62 -16.29 29.33
N TYR A 18 23.03 -15.78 30.40
CA TYR A 18 21.60 -15.48 30.49
C TYR A 18 21.21 -14.32 29.59
N PHE A 19 22.06 -13.30 29.48
CA PHE A 19 21.83 -12.17 28.59
C PHE A 19 21.79 -12.60 27.12
N HIS A 20 22.75 -13.39 26.66
CA HIS A 20 22.75 -13.94 25.30
C HIS A 20 21.54 -14.85 25.04
N PHE A 21 21.18 -15.69 26.01
CA PHE A 21 20.02 -16.57 25.89
C PHE A 21 18.71 -15.77 25.81
N SER A 22 18.60 -14.70 26.59
CA SER A 22 17.44 -13.79 26.54
C SER A 22 17.34 -13.05 25.23
N VAL A 23 18.46 -12.57 24.66
CA VAL A 23 18.49 -11.90 23.35
C VAL A 23 18.11 -12.85 22.22
N ILE A 24 18.63 -14.09 22.24
CA ILE A 24 18.28 -15.13 21.26
C ILE A 24 16.80 -15.51 21.37
N LEU A 25 16.27 -15.67 22.58
CA LEU A 25 14.86 -15.99 22.81
C LEU A 25 13.95 -14.85 22.33
N CYS A 26 14.33 -13.59 22.58
CA CYS A 26 13.61 -12.42 22.13
C CYS A 26 13.63 -12.29 20.60
N SER A 27 14.78 -12.58 19.96
CA SER A 27 14.88 -12.60 18.49
C SER A 27 14.07 -13.73 17.86
N LEU A 28 14.01 -14.91 18.47
CA LEU A 28 13.14 -16.01 18.01
C LEU A 28 11.64 -15.66 18.14
N LEU A 29 11.25 -14.96 19.20
CA LEU A 29 9.85 -14.53 19.39
C LEU A 29 9.43 -13.45 18.39
N LEU A 30 10.38 -12.62 17.91
CA LEU A 30 10.11 -11.62 16.87
C LEU A 30 9.93 -12.25 15.47
N LEU A 31 10.41 -13.47 15.25
CA LEU A 31 10.25 -14.19 13.99
C LEU A 31 8.90 -14.90 13.85
N THR A 32 8.12 -15.03 14.93
CA THR A 32 6.74 -15.50 14.87
C THR A 32 5.78 -14.37 14.47
N SER A 33 6.12 -13.61 13.44
CA SER A 33 5.17 -12.74 12.77
C SER A 33 4.07 -13.63 12.21
N CYS A 34 2.86 -13.48 12.71
CA CYS A 34 1.68 -14.14 12.19
C CYS A 34 1.48 -13.74 10.72
N ALA A 35 2.08 -14.47 9.81
CA ALA A 35 1.79 -14.34 8.40
C ALA A 35 0.30 -14.69 8.22
N LYS A 36 -0.52 -13.67 7.99
CA LYS A 36 -1.92 -13.87 7.64
C LYS A 36 -1.97 -14.70 6.38
N ARG A 37 -2.62 -15.87 6.46
CA ARG A 37 -2.74 -16.77 5.30
C ARG A 37 -3.68 -16.12 4.28
N PRO A 38 -3.33 -16.10 2.99
CA PRO A 38 -4.26 -15.67 1.95
C PRO A 38 -5.51 -16.55 2.01
N VAL A 39 -6.69 -15.92 2.01
CA VAL A 39 -7.97 -16.63 2.18
C VAL A 39 -8.44 -17.28 0.88
N GLY A 40 -7.79 -16.99 -0.20
CA GLY A 40 -8.09 -17.50 -1.52
C GLY A 40 -7.72 -16.51 -2.59
N GLY A 41 -7.81 -16.95 -3.82
CA GLY A 41 -7.57 -16.09 -4.96
C GLY A 41 -8.56 -16.42 -6.06
N ARG A 42 -8.75 -15.47 -6.96
CA ARG A 42 -9.60 -15.63 -8.13
C ARG A 42 -9.08 -14.81 -9.29
N ILE A 43 -9.46 -15.22 -10.49
CA ILE A 43 -9.18 -14.42 -11.68
C ILE A 43 -10.17 -13.25 -11.69
N MET A 44 -9.64 -12.02 -11.74
CA MET A 44 -10.41 -10.78 -11.78
C MET A 44 -10.01 -9.94 -13.00
N GLU A 45 -10.96 -9.22 -13.55
CA GLU A 45 -10.70 -8.17 -14.52
C GLU A 45 -10.19 -6.95 -13.74
N THR A 46 -8.99 -6.51 -14.07
CA THR A 46 -8.39 -5.31 -13.49
C THR A 46 -8.32 -4.21 -14.54
N THR A 47 -8.75 -3.04 -14.17
CA THR A 47 -8.54 -1.78 -14.91
C THR A 47 -7.66 -0.84 -14.09
N ALA A 48 -7.32 0.31 -14.63
CA ALA A 48 -6.49 1.29 -13.94
C ALA A 48 -7.03 2.70 -14.11
N TYR A 49 -6.85 3.50 -13.07
CA TYR A 49 -7.23 4.92 -13.06
C TYR A 49 -6.17 5.77 -12.36
N CYS A 50 -6.21 7.08 -12.56
CA CYS A 50 -5.37 8.05 -11.86
C CYS A 50 -6.18 9.26 -11.44
N GLY A 51 -5.61 10.12 -10.62
CA GLY A 51 -6.26 11.34 -10.10
C GLY A 51 -6.50 12.45 -11.15
N CYS A 52 -6.30 12.20 -12.45
CA CYS A 52 -6.45 13.21 -13.50
C CYS A 52 -7.92 13.46 -13.87
N SER A 53 -8.16 14.59 -14.57
CA SER A 53 -9.51 14.99 -15.00
C SER A 53 -10.19 14.01 -15.96
N LYS A 54 -9.39 13.23 -16.72
CA LYS A 54 -9.91 12.22 -17.66
C LYS A 54 -10.45 10.99 -16.91
N CYS A 55 -9.73 10.52 -15.90
CA CYS A 55 -10.11 9.34 -15.13
C CYS A 55 -11.18 9.67 -14.07
N CYS A 56 -11.02 10.78 -13.35
CA CYS A 56 -11.88 11.15 -12.24
C CYS A 56 -12.96 12.19 -12.59
N SER A 57 -13.12 12.53 -13.88
CA SER A 57 -14.19 13.40 -14.38
C SER A 57 -14.36 14.71 -13.59
N TRP A 58 -13.27 15.39 -13.30
CA TRP A 58 -13.31 16.72 -12.70
C TRP A 58 -12.91 17.79 -13.72
N GLU A 59 -13.35 19.03 -13.47
CA GLU A 59 -12.99 20.22 -14.25
C GLU A 59 -12.53 21.32 -13.30
N ARG A 60 -11.75 22.26 -13.82
CA ARG A 60 -11.35 23.46 -13.07
C ARG A 60 -12.50 24.46 -13.06
N GLY A 61 -12.57 25.27 -12.00
CA GLY A 61 -13.44 26.43 -11.97
C GLY A 61 -13.07 27.45 -13.05
N SER A 62 -13.95 28.43 -13.26
CA SER A 62 -13.85 29.39 -14.35
C SER A 62 -13.24 30.70 -13.90
N TRP A 63 -12.52 31.36 -14.82
CA TRP A 63 -12.17 32.80 -14.72
C TRP A 63 -13.33 33.72 -15.03
N ALA A 64 -14.37 33.21 -15.70
CA ALA A 64 -15.47 33.99 -16.14
C ALA A 64 -16.20 34.68 -14.97
N TYR A 65 -16.61 35.91 -15.21
CA TYR A 65 -17.37 36.71 -14.25
C TYR A 65 -16.68 36.98 -12.90
N LEU A 66 -15.36 37.17 -12.88
CA LEU A 66 -14.58 37.53 -11.69
C LEU A 66 -14.64 36.46 -10.56
N LYS A 67 -15.09 35.27 -10.84
CA LYS A 67 -15.20 34.21 -9.81
C LYS A 67 -13.86 33.70 -9.31
N LEU A 68 -12.74 34.02 -9.93
CA LEU A 68 -11.36 33.69 -9.52
C LEU A 68 -11.21 32.31 -8.86
N ASP A 69 -12.02 31.33 -9.27
CA ASP A 69 -12.07 30.01 -8.66
C ASP A 69 -11.40 28.90 -9.51
N PHE A 70 -10.65 29.29 -10.53
CA PHE A 70 -9.93 28.35 -11.42
C PHE A 70 -8.95 27.42 -10.68
N TRP A 71 -8.60 27.74 -9.46
CA TRP A 71 -7.80 26.87 -8.57
C TRP A 71 -8.60 25.68 -8.06
N ASN A 72 -9.90 25.84 -7.92
CA ASN A 72 -10.78 24.80 -7.45
C ASN A 72 -11.07 23.77 -8.54
N ARG A 73 -11.31 22.54 -8.10
CA ARG A 73 -11.75 21.44 -8.97
C ARG A 73 -13.17 21.06 -8.61
N TYR A 74 -13.97 20.77 -9.62
CA TYR A 74 -15.39 20.44 -9.46
C TYR A 74 -15.70 19.16 -10.21
N VAL A 75 -16.58 18.33 -9.68
CA VAL A 75 -17.05 17.12 -10.34
C VAL A 75 -17.86 17.49 -11.58
N ARG A 76 -17.41 17.05 -12.76
CA ARG A 76 -18.01 17.40 -14.06
C ARG A 76 -19.27 16.60 -14.36
N SER A 77 -19.39 15.34 -13.90
CA SER A 77 -20.48 14.45 -14.28
C SER A 77 -20.91 13.54 -13.12
N GLY A 78 -22.10 12.93 -13.24
CA GLY A 78 -22.64 11.99 -12.24
C GLY A 78 -23.39 12.68 -11.10
N LYS A 79 -23.71 11.88 -10.06
CA LYS A 79 -24.51 12.33 -8.90
C LYS A 79 -23.88 13.47 -8.07
N GLY A 80 -22.58 13.69 -8.25
CA GLY A 80 -21.83 14.74 -7.56
C GLY A 80 -21.56 16.00 -8.40
N LYS A 81 -22.14 16.13 -9.59
CA LYS A 81 -21.88 17.25 -10.50
C LYS A 81 -21.97 18.59 -9.79
N GLY A 82 -20.97 19.46 -10.00
CA GLY A 82 -20.87 20.79 -9.39
C GLY A 82 -20.36 20.80 -7.95
N ARG A 83 -20.16 19.66 -7.30
CA ARG A 83 -19.51 19.61 -5.97
C ARG A 83 -18.00 19.76 -6.11
N LYS A 84 -17.39 20.32 -5.08
CA LYS A 84 -15.92 20.43 -5.01
C LYS A 84 -15.29 19.03 -5.03
N TYR A 85 -14.33 18.84 -5.94
CA TYR A 85 -13.56 17.61 -6.03
C TYR A 85 -12.38 17.69 -5.07
N THR A 86 -12.34 16.80 -4.09
CA THR A 86 -11.29 16.77 -3.05
C THR A 86 -10.09 15.90 -3.43
N GLY A 87 -10.24 15.01 -4.39
CA GLY A 87 -9.23 13.99 -4.73
C GLY A 87 -9.21 12.81 -3.77
N GLN A 88 -10.10 12.78 -2.78
CA GLN A 88 -10.18 11.68 -1.82
C GLN A 88 -10.97 10.50 -2.39
N THR A 89 -10.63 9.31 -1.94
CA THR A 89 -11.34 8.05 -2.18
C THR A 89 -12.69 8.03 -1.45
N ALA A 90 -13.50 7.05 -1.72
CA ALA A 90 -14.77 6.86 -1.03
C ALA A 90 -14.62 6.54 0.47
N ASN A 91 -13.44 6.12 0.91
CA ASN A 91 -13.07 5.93 2.31
C ASN A 91 -12.57 7.23 2.99
N GLY A 92 -12.37 8.32 2.22
CA GLY A 92 -11.87 9.59 2.71
C GLY A 92 -10.34 9.72 2.77
N GLN A 93 -9.60 8.72 2.32
CA GLN A 93 -8.15 8.75 2.18
C GLN A 93 -7.74 9.38 0.85
N TYR A 94 -6.48 9.76 0.70
CA TYR A 94 -5.91 10.08 -0.61
C TYR A 94 -5.44 8.78 -1.26
N PRO A 95 -5.74 8.58 -2.56
CA PRO A 95 -5.31 7.37 -3.24
C PRO A 95 -3.80 7.36 -3.45
N GLU A 96 -3.18 6.21 -3.30
CA GLU A 96 -1.74 6.01 -3.40
C GLU A 96 -1.42 4.81 -4.30
N GLU A 97 -0.29 4.89 -5.01
CA GLU A 97 0.26 3.77 -5.76
C GLU A 97 1.12 2.89 -4.83
N PRO A 98 1.09 1.56 -4.94
CA PRO A 98 1.83 0.70 -4.04
C PRO A 98 3.34 0.92 -4.17
N GLN A 99 4.00 1.08 -3.04
CA GLN A 99 5.44 1.22 -2.99
C GLN A 99 6.07 -0.07 -2.48
N ALA A 100 6.98 -0.61 -3.27
CA ALA A 100 7.79 -1.73 -2.84
C ALA A 100 8.79 -1.26 -1.79
N GLY A 101 8.66 -1.74 -0.56
CA GLY A 101 9.61 -1.43 0.50
C GLY A 101 11.03 -1.87 0.16
N PHE A 102 11.98 -1.41 0.98
CA PHE A 102 13.43 -1.60 0.81
C PHE A 102 13.86 -3.08 0.56
N PHE A 103 13.19 -4.04 1.20
CA PHE A 103 13.44 -5.48 1.05
C PHE A 103 12.58 -6.13 -0.05
N SER A 104 12.27 -5.40 -1.10
CA SER A 104 11.49 -5.94 -2.22
C SER A 104 12.38 -6.73 -3.20
N ALA A 105 11.75 -7.57 -4.03
CA ALA A 105 12.42 -8.29 -5.10
C ALA A 105 13.13 -7.36 -6.11
N ASP A 106 12.65 -6.11 -6.24
CA ASP A 106 13.26 -5.08 -7.09
C ASP A 106 14.58 -4.56 -6.49
N SER A 107 14.66 -4.42 -5.17
CA SER A 107 15.91 -4.07 -4.47
C SER A 107 16.97 -5.15 -4.62
N LEU A 108 16.58 -6.41 -4.67
CA LEU A 108 17.50 -7.54 -4.94
C LEU A 108 18.03 -7.51 -6.38
N LYS A 109 17.23 -7.08 -7.34
CA LYS A 109 17.65 -6.95 -8.75
C LYS A 109 18.57 -5.76 -9.01
N ARG A 110 18.52 -4.72 -8.16
CA ARG A 110 19.30 -3.48 -8.30
C ARG A 110 19.98 -3.09 -6.98
N PRO A 111 20.95 -3.88 -6.48
CA PRO A 111 21.53 -3.70 -5.16
C PRO A 111 22.27 -2.37 -4.97
N TRP A 112 22.75 -1.73 -6.06
CA TRP A 112 23.40 -0.40 -6.00
C TRP A 112 22.43 0.74 -5.65
N MET A 113 21.12 0.52 -5.78
CA MET A 113 20.12 1.52 -5.34
C MET A 113 19.89 1.51 -3.83
N ILE A 114 20.35 0.47 -3.14
CA ILE A 114 20.17 0.32 -1.69
C ILE A 114 20.80 1.48 -0.91
N PRO A 115 22.10 1.80 -1.10
CA PRO A 115 22.74 2.92 -0.35
C PRO A 115 22.12 4.27 -0.67
N THR A 116 21.76 4.52 -1.92
CA THR A 116 21.13 5.78 -2.34
C THR A 116 19.74 5.96 -1.73
N ARG A 117 18.95 4.91 -1.69
CA ARG A 117 17.63 4.93 -1.03
C ARG A 117 17.74 5.11 0.48
N LEU A 118 18.75 4.47 1.11
CA LEU A 118 18.98 4.55 2.54
C LEU A 118 19.32 5.96 3.01
N ILE A 119 20.15 6.67 2.26
CA ILE A 119 20.69 7.98 2.65
C ILE A 119 19.74 9.13 2.27
N LEU A 120 19.14 9.05 1.07
CA LEU A 120 18.36 10.16 0.52
C LEU A 120 16.87 10.07 0.83
N PHE A 121 16.34 8.84 1.06
CA PHE A 121 14.90 8.61 1.19
C PHE A 121 14.57 7.62 2.33
N PRO A 122 14.81 7.96 3.59
CA PRO A 122 14.58 7.06 4.72
C PRO A 122 13.11 6.65 4.91
N TRP A 123 12.15 7.41 4.35
CA TRP A 123 10.72 7.06 4.36
C TRP A 123 10.32 5.92 3.41
N TYR A 124 11.20 5.53 2.45
CA TYR A 124 10.97 4.37 1.58
C TYR A 124 11.20 3.01 2.25
N PHE A 125 11.43 2.99 3.57
CA PHE A 125 11.67 1.73 4.29
C PHE A 125 10.46 0.84 4.41
N LEU A 126 9.28 1.42 4.55
CA LEU A 126 8.06 0.67 4.73
C LEU A 126 7.38 0.46 3.38
N PRO A 127 6.94 -0.77 3.09
CA PRO A 127 6.08 -1.01 1.94
C PRO A 127 4.73 -0.30 2.20
N GLU A 128 4.25 0.44 1.22
CA GLU A 128 2.92 1.04 1.24
C GLU A 128 2.00 0.27 0.30
N ASP A 129 0.80 -0.02 0.78
CA ASP A 129 -0.21 -0.69 -0.01
C ASP A 129 -0.89 0.34 -0.93
N GLY A 130 -1.12 -0.04 -2.19
CA GLY A 130 -1.81 0.83 -3.14
C GLY A 130 -3.32 0.86 -2.93
N THR A 131 -3.97 1.85 -3.50
CA THR A 131 -5.43 2.00 -3.44
C THR A 131 -6.13 1.19 -4.52
N ILE A 132 -7.14 0.44 -4.13
CA ILE A 132 -8.01 -0.35 -4.99
C ILE A 132 -9.44 0.18 -4.90
N ALA A 133 -10.08 0.41 -6.05
CA ALA A 133 -11.51 0.61 -6.12
C ALA A 133 -12.20 -0.73 -6.41
N ALA A 134 -13.21 -1.07 -5.60
CA ALA A 134 -13.96 -2.32 -5.71
C ALA A 134 -15.44 -2.15 -5.34
N ASP A 135 -16.24 -3.17 -5.60
CA ASP A 135 -17.62 -3.23 -5.12
C ASP A 135 -17.63 -3.60 -3.63
N THR A 136 -17.88 -2.63 -2.77
CA THR A 136 -17.83 -2.79 -1.31
C THR A 136 -18.90 -3.71 -0.72
N ARG A 137 -19.85 -4.18 -1.52
CA ARG A 137 -20.79 -5.24 -1.14
C ARG A 137 -20.10 -6.60 -1.03
N TYR A 138 -19.05 -6.82 -1.83
CA TYR A 138 -18.27 -8.05 -1.87
C TYR A 138 -16.90 -7.88 -1.19
N TYR A 139 -16.31 -6.71 -1.34
CA TYR A 139 -14.99 -6.35 -0.80
C TYR A 139 -15.10 -5.10 0.06
N PRO A 140 -15.42 -5.24 1.36
CA PRO A 140 -15.49 -4.10 2.28
C PRO A 140 -14.18 -3.29 2.29
N PHE A 141 -14.29 -2.02 2.66
CA PHE A 141 -13.10 -1.19 2.88
C PHE A 141 -12.12 -1.85 3.84
N GLY A 142 -10.83 -1.76 3.53
CA GLY A 142 -9.75 -2.43 4.26
C GLY A 142 -9.49 -3.87 3.80
N THR A 143 -10.23 -4.42 2.82
CA THR A 143 -9.88 -5.69 2.19
C THR A 143 -8.56 -5.53 1.47
N ARG A 144 -7.59 -6.37 1.80
CA ARG A 144 -6.25 -6.34 1.22
C ARG A 144 -6.12 -7.38 0.12
N MET A 145 -5.51 -7.00 -1.00
CA MET A 145 -5.36 -7.85 -2.17
C MET A 145 -3.94 -7.74 -2.73
N TYR A 146 -3.41 -8.87 -3.20
CA TYR A 146 -2.17 -8.89 -3.96
C TYR A 146 -2.46 -9.11 -5.44
N ILE A 147 -1.98 -8.20 -6.27
CA ILE A 147 -2.17 -8.21 -7.71
C ILE A 147 -0.79 -8.34 -8.38
N PRO A 148 -0.55 -9.43 -9.14
CA PRO A 148 0.70 -9.60 -9.87
C PRO A 148 0.98 -8.43 -10.83
N GLY A 149 2.17 -7.84 -10.71
CA GLY A 149 2.60 -6.69 -11.50
C GLY A 149 2.18 -5.32 -10.96
N TYR A 150 1.25 -5.27 -9.99
CA TYR A 150 0.89 -4.05 -9.24
C TYR A 150 1.47 -4.09 -7.83
N GLY A 151 1.23 -5.15 -7.08
CA GLY A 151 1.66 -5.31 -5.70
C GLY A 151 0.50 -5.51 -4.74
N TRP A 152 0.73 -5.18 -3.47
CA TRP A 152 -0.32 -5.16 -2.46
C TRP A 152 -1.14 -3.87 -2.58
N GLY A 153 -2.45 -4.01 -2.40
CA GLY A 153 -3.36 -2.87 -2.33
C GLY A 153 -4.51 -3.12 -1.38
N VAL A 154 -5.13 -2.04 -0.93
CA VAL A 154 -6.26 -2.02 -0.01
C VAL A 154 -7.48 -1.43 -0.70
N VAL A 155 -8.63 -2.02 -0.47
CA VAL A 155 -9.90 -1.47 -0.96
C VAL A 155 -10.26 -0.23 -0.15
N GLU A 156 -10.17 0.93 -0.79
CA GLU A 156 -10.44 2.25 -0.20
C GLU A 156 -11.39 3.09 -1.05
N ASP A 157 -11.61 2.67 -2.29
CA ASP A 157 -12.45 3.42 -3.21
C ASP A 157 -13.57 2.58 -3.81
N ARG A 158 -14.52 3.25 -4.45
CA ARG A 158 -15.67 2.69 -5.15
C ARG A 158 -15.80 3.32 -6.52
N GLY A 159 -15.66 2.50 -7.57
CA GLY A 159 -15.95 2.94 -8.92
C GLY A 159 -17.44 2.81 -9.26
N GLY A 160 -18.02 3.82 -9.93
CA GLY A 160 -19.40 3.74 -10.42
C GLY A 160 -19.62 2.57 -11.38
N ALA A 161 -18.63 2.28 -12.21
CA ALA A 161 -18.62 1.17 -13.18
C ALA A 161 -18.03 -0.14 -12.61
N ILE A 162 -17.44 -0.12 -11.40
CA ILE A 162 -16.84 -1.28 -10.76
C ILE A 162 -17.90 -2.00 -9.95
N LYS A 163 -18.50 -3.01 -10.56
CA LYS A 163 -19.60 -3.78 -9.98
C LYS A 163 -19.31 -5.27 -10.06
N GLY A 164 -19.76 -5.99 -9.03
CA GLY A 164 -19.60 -7.44 -8.92
C GLY A 164 -18.28 -7.87 -8.29
N ILE A 165 -18.09 -9.19 -8.27
CA ILE A 165 -16.99 -9.84 -7.55
C ILE A 165 -15.74 -10.05 -8.40
N ASP A 166 -15.82 -9.84 -9.71
CA ASP A 166 -14.74 -10.18 -10.65
C ASP A 166 -14.10 -8.95 -11.30
N ARG A 167 -14.36 -7.75 -10.75
CA ARG A 167 -13.81 -6.50 -11.28
C ARG A 167 -13.28 -5.60 -10.18
N ILE A 168 -12.06 -5.09 -10.38
CA ILE A 168 -11.43 -4.09 -9.54
C ILE A 168 -10.72 -3.05 -10.41
N ASP A 169 -10.46 -1.87 -9.84
CA ASP A 169 -9.76 -0.78 -10.50
C ASP A 169 -8.59 -0.33 -9.65
N LEU A 170 -7.41 -0.19 -10.24
CA LEU A 170 -6.14 0.04 -9.56
C LEU A 170 -5.71 1.48 -9.74
N TYR A 171 -5.32 2.12 -8.66
CA TYR A 171 -4.82 3.48 -8.71
C TYR A 171 -3.36 3.53 -9.14
N PHE A 172 -3.06 4.47 -10.03
CA PHE A 172 -1.71 4.85 -10.44
C PHE A 172 -1.54 6.37 -10.32
N ASP A 173 -0.37 6.83 -9.94
CA ASP A 173 -0.06 8.25 -9.85
C ASP A 173 -0.05 8.92 -11.22
N SER A 174 0.44 8.18 -12.23
CA SER A 174 0.56 8.64 -13.61
C SER A 174 -0.56 8.13 -14.52
N HIS A 175 -1.08 9.02 -15.38
CA HIS A 175 -2.02 8.62 -16.43
C HIS A 175 -1.39 7.67 -17.46
N ALA A 176 -0.10 7.84 -17.73
CA ALA A 176 0.63 6.98 -18.66
C ALA A 176 0.72 5.54 -18.12
N ASP A 177 1.03 5.38 -16.84
CA ASP A 177 1.14 4.06 -16.21
C ASP A 177 -0.23 3.39 -16.11
N ALA A 178 -1.29 4.14 -15.80
CA ALA A 178 -2.66 3.65 -15.85
C ALA A 178 -3.06 3.16 -17.26
N LEU A 179 -2.68 3.89 -18.32
CA LEU A 179 -2.91 3.45 -19.70
C LEU A 179 -2.06 2.23 -20.08
N GLN A 180 -0.81 2.16 -19.62
CA GLN A 180 0.06 1.01 -19.85
C GLN A 180 -0.45 -0.25 -19.16
N TRP A 181 -1.02 -0.11 -17.95
CA TRP A 181 -1.73 -1.21 -17.29
C TRP A 181 -2.90 -1.67 -18.13
N GLY A 182 -3.76 -0.74 -18.55
CA GLY A 182 -4.93 -0.99 -19.36
C GLY A 182 -5.94 -1.90 -18.67
N ARG A 183 -6.55 -2.81 -19.45
CA ARG A 183 -7.51 -3.80 -18.96
C ARG A 183 -6.93 -5.20 -19.15
N ARG A 184 -6.86 -5.97 -18.07
CA ARG A 184 -6.34 -7.34 -18.10
C ARG A 184 -7.00 -8.22 -17.06
N LYS A 185 -6.97 -9.54 -17.29
CA LYS A 185 -7.40 -10.52 -16.30
C LYS A 185 -6.17 -11.07 -15.59
N VAL A 186 -6.15 -11.00 -14.27
CA VAL A 186 -5.05 -11.50 -13.44
C VAL A 186 -5.59 -12.31 -12.26
N TYR A 187 -4.78 -13.22 -11.75
CA TYR A 187 -5.11 -13.94 -10.53
C TYR A 187 -4.80 -13.05 -9.32
N VAL A 188 -5.84 -12.64 -8.63
CA VAL A 188 -5.76 -11.77 -7.46
C VAL A 188 -5.85 -12.62 -6.20
N THR A 189 -4.88 -12.50 -5.31
CA THR A 189 -4.90 -13.12 -3.98
C THR A 189 -5.55 -12.17 -2.99
N ILE A 190 -6.55 -12.65 -2.23
CA ILE A 190 -7.34 -11.83 -1.30
C ILE A 190 -6.98 -12.23 0.12
N GLU A 191 -6.60 -11.28 0.93
CA GLU A 191 -6.32 -11.45 2.36
C GLU A 191 -7.51 -10.95 3.17
N LYS A 192 -8.00 -11.78 4.09
CA LYS A 192 -9.05 -11.36 5.03
C LYS A 192 -8.39 -10.66 6.22
N ARG A 193 -8.91 -9.50 6.56
CA ARG A 193 -8.50 -8.75 7.76
C ARG A 193 -8.97 -9.42 9.03
#